data_c76777a6d829730cd1c74e4bea876587
#
_entry.id   c76777a6d829730cd1c74e4bea876587
#
_cell.length_a   1.000
_cell.length_b   1.000
_cell.length_c   1.000
_cell.angle_alpha   90.00
_cell.angle_beta   90.00
_cell.angle_gamma   90.00
#
_symmetry.space_group_name_H-M   'P 1'
#
loop_
_entity.id
_entity.type
_entity.pdbx_description
1 polymer ?
#
loop_
_entity_poly.entity_id
_entity_poly.type
_entity_poly.pdbx_seq_one_letter_code
_entity_poly.pdbx_strand_id
1 'polypeptide(L)'
;RNPWGAAGNESVTFEQAGREVTVDATRVLVNAAPKAFASLLGAPWRPRPTDEGSVIKVNMLLRRLPRVKAAGVSPQEAFAGSFHIDEGYAQMQHSYGMAARGDLPVPAPAEIYCHTLTDDSILSPDLRAQGYQTLTLFGLDMPYRLFDNAEHDARKARVRDLYLAGLNRICAEPFEDCLARDAEGQLCLEIQSQ
;
A
#
# COMPACT_ATOMS: atom_id res chain seq x y z
N ARG A 1 -10.34 -23.45 -27.37
CA ARG A 1 -10.78 -22.04 -27.58
C ARG A 1 -9.69 -21.17 -27.01
N ASN A 2 -9.16 -20.26 -27.83
CA ASN A 2 -8.15 -19.31 -27.38
C ASN A 2 -8.82 -18.34 -26.38
N PRO A 3 -8.39 -18.28 -25.11
CA PRO A 3 -8.98 -17.37 -24.12
C PRO A 3 -8.69 -15.90 -24.45
N TRP A 4 -7.87 -15.64 -25.46
CA TRP A 4 -7.45 -14.30 -25.89
C TRP A 4 -8.07 -13.89 -27.24
N GLY A 5 -9.33 -14.22 -27.49
CA GLY A 5 -10.20 -13.73 -28.56
C GLY A 5 -9.58 -13.69 -29.97
N ALA A 6 -10.35 -14.05 -30.99
CA ALA A 6 -10.01 -13.67 -32.37
C ALA A 6 -9.96 -12.16 -32.46
N ALA A 7 -9.03 -11.62 -33.30
CA ALA A 7 -8.91 -10.21 -33.58
C ALA A 7 -10.23 -9.62 -34.14
N GLY A 8 -11.05 -9.13 -33.22
CA GLY A 8 -12.19 -8.27 -33.51
C GLY A 8 -11.84 -6.85 -33.06
N ASN A 9 -12.48 -5.86 -33.62
CA ASN A 9 -12.37 -4.51 -33.07
C ASN A 9 -13.08 -4.50 -31.69
N GLU A 10 -12.31 -4.26 -30.64
CA GLU A 10 -12.84 -4.05 -29.29
C GLU A 10 -13.23 -2.58 -29.16
N SER A 11 -14.28 -2.28 -28.40
CA SER A 11 -14.67 -0.91 -28.16
C SER A 11 -14.82 -0.61 -26.67
N VAL A 12 -14.56 0.63 -26.30
CA VAL A 12 -14.83 1.16 -24.96
C VAL A 12 -15.74 2.37 -25.08
N THR A 13 -16.86 2.32 -24.38
CA THR A 13 -17.79 3.44 -24.30
C THR A 13 -17.68 4.10 -22.93
N PHE A 14 -17.56 5.42 -22.91
CA PHE A 14 -17.46 6.22 -21.67
C PHE A 14 -18.15 7.58 -21.85
N GLU A 15 -18.45 8.24 -20.74
CA GLU A 15 -18.97 9.59 -20.74
C GLU A 15 -17.86 10.62 -20.65
N GLN A 16 -17.88 11.60 -21.55
CA GLN A 16 -16.99 12.76 -21.54
C GLN A 16 -17.78 14.04 -21.70
N ALA A 17 -17.72 14.92 -20.71
CA ALA A 17 -18.42 16.20 -20.69
C ALA A 17 -19.94 16.08 -20.98
N GLY A 18 -20.60 15.06 -20.38
CA GLY A 18 -22.03 14.80 -20.54
C GLY A 18 -22.40 14.17 -21.90
N ARG A 19 -21.45 13.67 -22.65
CA ARG A 19 -21.67 12.98 -23.94
C ARG A 19 -21.08 11.58 -23.89
N GLU A 20 -21.82 10.63 -24.41
CA GLU A 20 -21.32 9.28 -24.63
C GLU A 20 -20.31 9.27 -25.81
N VAL A 21 -19.17 8.70 -25.57
CA VAL A 21 -18.07 8.55 -26.56
C VAL A 21 -17.70 7.09 -26.65
N THR A 22 -17.69 6.53 -27.85
CA THR A 22 -17.21 5.17 -28.11
C THR A 22 -15.89 5.24 -28.90
N VAL A 23 -14.89 4.50 -28.44
CA VAL A 23 -13.56 4.37 -29.07
C VAL A 23 -13.34 2.92 -29.45
N ASP A 24 -13.08 2.69 -30.73
CA ASP A 24 -12.69 1.37 -31.25
C ASP A 24 -11.17 1.19 -31.12
N ALA A 25 -10.75 0.02 -30.70
CA ALA A 25 -9.34 -0.34 -30.55
C ALA A 25 -9.09 -1.78 -30.94
N THR A 26 -7.88 -2.07 -31.42
CA THR A 26 -7.46 -3.46 -31.69
C THR A 26 -7.15 -4.23 -30.39
N ARG A 27 -6.90 -3.52 -29.29
CA ARG A 27 -6.66 -4.08 -27.95
C ARG A 27 -7.08 -3.06 -26.91
N VAL A 28 -7.68 -3.57 -25.82
CA VAL A 28 -8.03 -2.79 -24.63
C VAL A 28 -7.24 -3.33 -23.45
N LEU A 29 -6.47 -2.47 -22.78
CA LEU A 29 -5.78 -2.79 -21.53
C LEU A 29 -6.67 -2.32 -20.37
N VAL A 30 -7.04 -3.26 -19.51
CA VAL A 30 -7.95 -3.00 -18.39
C VAL A 30 -7.16 -3.07 -17.08
N ASN A 31 -6.99 -1.93 -16.42
CA ASN A 31 -6.46 -1.83 -15.06
C ASN A 31 -7.62 -1.59 -14.08
N ALA A 32 -8.44 -2.60 -13.88
CA ALA A 32 -9.56 -2.57 -12.96
C ALA A 32 -9.62 -3.87 -12.14
N ALA A 33 -10.17 -3.78 -10.92
CA ALA A 33 -10.41 -4.97 -10.10
C ALA A 33 -11.35 -5.96 -10.83
N PRO A 34 -11.22 -7.27 -10.63
CA PRO A 34 -12.02 -8.28 -11.32
C PRO A 34 -13.53 -8.04 -11.23
N LYS A 35 -14.05 -7.60 -10.07
CA LYS A 35 -15.45 -7.22 -9.88
C LYS A 35 -15.87 -6.05 -10.77
N ALA A 36 -15.05 -4.99 -10.80
CA ALA A 36 -15.31 -3.81 -11.63
C ALA A 36 -15.27 -4.17 -13.12
N PHE A 37 -14.30 -4.98 -13.53
CA PHE A 37 -14.20 -5.45 -14.90
C PHE A 37 -15.39 -6.32 -15.31
N ALA A 38 -15.83 -7.25 -14.46
CA ALA A 38 -17.04 -8.04 -14.71
C ALA A 38 -18.26 -7.13 -14.87
N SER A 39 -18.40 -6.09 -14.03
CA SER A 39 -19.48 -5.10 -14.15
C SER A 39 -19.44 -4.33 -15.46
N LEU A 40 -18.26 -3.91 -15.92
CA LEU A 40 -18.08 -3.22 -17.21
C LEU A 40 -18.47 -4.12 -18.39
N LEU A 41 -18.27 -5.42 -18.28
CA LEU A 41 -18.65 -6.41 -19.29
C LEU A 41 -20.13 -6.84 -19.20
N GLY A 42 -20.90 -6.33 -18.22
CA GLY A 42 -22.25 -6.84 -17.93
C GLY A 42 -22.28 -8.30 -17.47
N ALA A 43 -21.14 -8.83 -17.02
CA ALA A 43 -21.01 -10.22 -16.58
C ALA A 43 -21.33 -10.37 -15.08
N PRO A 44 -21.97 -11.48 -14.67
CA PRO A 44 -22.26 -11.72 -13.28
C PRO A 44 -20.96 -11.91 -12.48
N TRP A 45 -20.84 -11.22 -11.36
CA TRP A 45 -19.77 -11.43 -10.39
C TRP A 45 -20.25 -12.29 -9.22
N ARG A 46 -19.49 -13.33 -8.90
CA ARG A 46 -19.75 -14.17 -7.73
C ARG A 46 -18.49 -14.15 -6.86
N PRO A 47 -18.50 -13.41 -5.74
CA PRO A 47 -17.36 -13.40 -4.82
C PRO A 47 -17.18 -14.78 -4.20
N ARG A 48 -15.93 -15.18 -3.98
CA ARG A 48 -15.57 -16.37 -3.22
C ARG A 48 -15.14 -15.92 -1.81
N PRO A 49 -15.32 -16.77 -0.77
CA PRO A 49 -14.84 -16.45 0.58
C PRO A 49 -13.34 -16.15 0.66
N THR A 50 -12.57 -16.64 -0.32
CA THR A 50 -11.11 -16.44 -0.45
C THR A 50 -10.73 -15.16 -1.20
N ASP A 51 -11.69 -14.39 -1.71
CA ASP A 51 -11.44 -13.16 -2.48
C ASP A 51 -11.29 -11.95 -1.55
N GLU A 52 -10.83 -12.15 -0.32
CA GLU A 52 -10.59 -11.10 0.65
C GLU A 52 -9.15 -10.58 0.53
N GLY A 53 -8.99 -9.26 0.41
CA GLY A 53 -7.68 -8.62 0.52
C GLY A 53 -7.15 -8.73 1.96
N SER A 54 -5.84 -8.92 2.09
CA SER A 54 -5.17 -9.14 3.39
C SER A 54 -4.01 -8.19 3.65
N VAL A 55 -3.94 -7.09 2.91
CA VAL A 55 -2.86 -6.12 3.00
C VAL A 55 -3.43 -4.74 3.29
N ILE A 56 -2.83 -4.03 4.23
CA ILE A 56 -3.03 -2.60 4.43
C ILE A 56 -1.83 -1.86 3.84
N LYS A 57 -2.08 -0.75 3.18
CA LYS A 57 -1.01 0.07 2.59
C LYS A 57 -0.84 1.36 3.39
N VAL A 58 0.42 1.68 3.73
CA VAL A 58 0.77 2.96 4.36
C VAL A 58 1.73 3.71 3.45
N ASN A 59 1.31 4.87 2.97
CA ASN A 59 2.15 5.78 2.20
C ASN A 59 2.71 6.86 3.14
N MET A 60 3.99 7.13 3.03
CA MET A 60 4.67 8.10 3.89
C MET A 60 5.58 9.00 3.06
N LEU A 61 5.54 10.30 3.34
CA LEU A 61 6.53 11.26 2.84
C LEU A 61 7.52 11.59 3.96
N LEU A 62 8.80 11.45 3.69
CA LEU A 62 9.88 11.69 4.64
C LEU A 62 10.74 12.87 4.20
N ARG A 63 11.19 13.66 5.15
CA ARG A 63 12.22 14.71 4.92
C ARG A 63 13.62 14.09 4.73
N ARG A 64 13.84 12.89 5.27
CA ARG A 64 15.06 12.10 5.15
C ARG A 64 14.77 10.65 5.53
N LEU A 65 15.59 9.72 5.05
CA LEU A 65 15.51 8.34 5.53
C LEU A 65 15.96 8.23 6.99
N PRO A 66 15.32 7.38 7.80
CA PRO A 66 15.72 7.13 9.17
C PRO A 66 17.02 6.32 9.24
N ARG A 67 17.84 6.59 10.24
CA ARG A 67 18.99 5.74 10.56
C ARG A 67 18.53 4.48 11.29
N VAL A 68 19.04 3.33 10.87
CA VAL A 68 18.80 2.06 11.58
C VAL A 68 19.83 1.86 12.70
N LYS A 69 19.47 1.10 13.74
CA LYS A 69 20.37 0.76 14.86
C LYS A 69 21.53 -0.17 14.44
N ALA A 70 21.39 -0.84 13.28
CA ALA A 70 22.45 -1.72 12.76
C ALA A 70 23.72 -0.89 12.48
N ALA A 71 24.83 -1.27 13.10
CA ALA A 71 26.10 -0.58 12.94
C ALA A 71 26.64 -0.75 11.51
N GLY A 72 27.17 0.34 10.94
CA GLY A 72 27.81 0.31 9.61
C GLY A 72 26.86 0.25 8.42
N VAL A 73 25.54 0.37 8.64
CA VAL A 73 24.53 0.40 7.58
C VAL A 73 24.01 1.83 7.43
N SER A 74 24.20 2.42 6.26
CA SER A 74 23.64 3.73 5.93
C SER A 74 22.12 3.63 5.70
N PRO A 75 21.37 4.72 5.87
CA PRO A 75 19.94 4.73 5.55
C PRO A 75 19.64 4.29 4.10
N GLN A 76 20.46 4.69 3.15
CA GLN A 76 20.31 4.33 1.74
C GLN A 76 20.48 2.83 1.52
N GLU A 77 21.50 2.22 2.14
CA GLU A 77 21.71 0.76 2.07
C GLU A 77 20.56 -0.01 2.73
N ALA A 78 20.07 0.47 3.88
CA ALA A 78 18.98 -0.17 4.59
C ALA A 78 17.67 -0.23 3.76
N PHE A 79 17.38 0.83 3.01
CA PHE A 79 16.12 0.97 2.26
C PHE A 79 16.27 0.81 0.73
N ALA A 80 17.43 0.34 0.25
CA ALA A 80 17.70 0.15 -1.18
C ALA A 80 16.87 -0.98 -1.83
N GLY A 81 16.38 -1.91 -1.02
CA GLY A 81 15.53 -3.03 -1.44
C GLY A 81 14.24 -3.11 -0.63
N SER A 82 13.69 -4.30 -0.52
CA SER A 82 12.59 -4.57 0.42
C SER A 82 13.13 -4.59 1.83
N PHE A 83 12.60 -3.73 2.68
CA PHE A 83 12.92 -3.69 4.10
C PHE A 83 11.80 -4.37 4.88
N HIS A 84 12.13 -5.38 5.69
CA HIS A 84 11.14 -6.21 6.38
C HIS A 84 11.16 -5.98 7.88
N ILE A 85 9.99 -5.90 8.50
CA ILE A 85 9.84 -5.85 9.95
C ILE A 85 8.89 -6.95 10.43
N ASP A 86 9.24 -7.58 11.56
CA ASP A 86 8.40 -8.58 12.24
C ASP A 86 8.00 -9.80 11.36
N GLU A 87 8.80 -10.15 10.34
CA GLU A 87 8.53 -11.22 9.38
C GLU A 87 9.32 -12.52 9.66
N GLY A 88 9.80 -12.73 10.87
CA GLY A 88 10.31 -14.03 11.28
C GLY A 88 9.20 -15.10 11.22
N TYR A 89 9.56 -16.36 10.94
CA TYR A 89 8.59 -17.46 10.78
C TYR A 89 7.57 -17.53 11.93
N ALA A 90 8.03 -17.51 13.17
CA ALA A 90 7.15 -17.56 14.34
C ALA A 90 6.26 -16.31 14.46
N GLN A 91 6.78 -15.15 14.07
CA GLN A 91 6.03 -13.88 14.08
C GLN A 91 4.92 -13.92 13.04
N MET A 92 5.22 -14.35 11.81
CA MET A 92 4.22 -14.52 10.74
C MET A 92 3.13 -15.53 11.11
N GLN A 93 3.52 -16.68 11.67
CA GLN A 93 2.54 -17.66 12.14
C GLN A 93 1.64 -17.11 13.24
N HIS A 94 2.19 -16.35 14.18
CA HIS A 94 1.44 -15.70 15.25
C HIS A 94 0.48 -14.63 14.70
N SER A 95 0.98 -13.77 13.82
CA SER A 95 0.24 -12.73 13.13
C SER A 95 -0.97 -13.28 12.38
N TYR A 96 -0.75 -14.29 11.55
CA TYR A 96 -1.82 -14.99 10.85
C TYR A 96 -2.88 -15.54 11.82
N GLY A 97 -2.45 -16.16 12.93
CA GLY A 97 -3.35 -16.70 13.94
C GLY A 97 -4.20 -15.62 14.61
N MET A 98 -3.66 -14.42 14.85
CA MET A 98 -4.41 -13.27 15.38
C MET A 98 -5.45 -12.80 14.34
N ALA A 99 -5.02 -12.54 13.11
CA ALA A 99 -5.89 -12.10 12.03
C ALA A 99 -7.05 -13.10 11.76
N ALA A 100 -6.77 -14.39 11.84
CA ALA A 100 -7.77 -15.44 11.68
C ALA A 100 -8.88 -15.38 12.74
N ARG A 101 -8.55 -14.93 13.97
CA ARG A 101 -9.52 -14.73 15.06
C ARG A 101 -10.23 -13.38 15.03
N GLY A 102 -9.85 -12.47 14.11
CA GLY A 102 -10.42 -11.13 14.02
C GLY A 102 -9.66 -10.08 14.85
N ASP A 103 -8.46 -10.42 15.32
CA ASP A 103 -7.61 -9.51 16.07
C ASP A 103 -6.60 -8.82 15.15
N LEU A 104 -6.22 -7.57 15.48
CA LEU A 104 -5.09 -6.92 14.81
C LEU A 104 -3.79 -7.61 15.20
N PRO A 105 -2.91 -7.95 14.23
CA PRO A 105 -1.60 -8.55 14.52
C PRO A 105 -0.73 -7.68 15.43
N VAL A 106 -0.11 -8.29 16.45
CA VAL A 106 0.86 -7.63 17.32
C VAL A 106 1.99 -8.62 17.64
N PRO A 107 3.21 -8.42 17.21
CA PRO A 107 3.67 -7.32 16.33
C PRO A 107 3.04 -7.40 14.94
N ALA A 108 3.01 -6.28 14.22
CA ALA A 108 2.43 -6.19 12.89
C ALA A 108 3.54 -6.35 11.83
N PRO A 109 3.56 -7.46 11.06
CA PRO A 109 4.57 -7.67 10.03
C PRO A 109 4.34 -6.75 8.84
N ALA A 110 5.42 -6.32 8.19
CA ALA A 110 5.33 -5.47 7.02
C ALA A 110 6.57 -5.51 6.13
N GLU A 111 6.32 -5.35 4.83
CA GLU A 111 7.31 -5.04 3.80
C GLU A 111 7.31 -3.54 3.51
N ILE A 112 8.49 -2.95 3.37
CA ILE A 112 8.66 -1.51 3.17
C ILE A 112 9.55 -1.25 1.97
N TYR A 113 9.13 -0.32 1.12
CA TYR A 113 9.83 0.05 -0.12
C TYR A 113 10.07 1.55 -0.19
N CYS A 114 11.30 1.94 -0.55
CA CYS A 114 11.68 3.31 -0.85
C CYS A 114 11.87 3.48 -2.36
N HIS A 115 10.79 3.69 -3.10
CA HIS A 115 10.86 3.80 -4.56
C HIS A 115 11.69 5.00 -5.03
N THR A 116 11.73 6.08 -4.25
CA THR A 116 12.47 7.30 -4.58
C THR A 116 14.00 7.15 -4.53
N LEU A 117 14.54 6.06 -3.97
CA LEU A 117 15.96 5.72 -4.12
C LEU A 117 16.31 5.24 -5.54
N THR A 118 15.33 4.74 -6.30
CA THR A 118 15.50 4.29 -7.68
C THR A 118 14.97 5.30 -8.68
N ASP A 119 13.79 5.86 -8.41
CA ASP A 119 13.13 6.85 -9.26
C ASP A 119 12.40 7.87 -8.38
N ASP A 120 12.95 9.07 -8.32
CA ASP A 120 12.41 10.18 -7.55
C ASP A 120 11.46 11.09 -8.35
N SER A 121 11.11 10.72 -9.58
CA SER A 121 10.27 11.51 -10.48
C SER A 121 8.86 11.79 -9.94
N ILE A 122 8.39 11.00 -8.99
CA ILE A 122 7.13 11.21 -8.27
C ILE A 122 7.16 12.47 -7.39
N LEU A 123 8.35 12.91 -6.97
CA LEU A 123 8.52 14.11 -6.16
C LEU A 123 8.62 15.36 -7.03
N SER A 124 8.10 16.49 -6.54
CA SER A 124 8.34 17.79 -7.18
C SER A 124 9.84 18.13 -7.17
N PRO A 125 10.31 19.00 -8.10
CA PRO A 125 11.71 19.43 -8.13
C PRO A 125 12.20 19.98 -6.78
N ASP A 126 11.35 20.73 -6.07
CA ASP A 126 11.69 21.33 -4.78
C ASP A 126 11.88 20.28 -3.68
N LEU A 127 11.02 19.27 -3.63
CA LEU A 127 11.15 18.17 -2.67
C LEU A 127 12.38 17.30 -2.96
N ARG A 128 12.67 17.04 -4.23
CA ARG A 128 13.90 16.34 -4.64
C ARG A 128 15.16 17.10 -4.22
N ALA A 129 15.19 18.42 -4.49
CA ALA A 129 16.32 19.25 -4.11
C ALA A 129 16.57 19.30 -2.60
N GLN A 130 15.51 19.12 -1.80
CA GLN A 130 15.59 19.05 -0.33
C GLN A 130 15.88 17.63 0.19
N GLY A 131 15.99 16.61 -0.68
CA GLY A 131 16.31 15.25 -0.30
C GLY A 131 15.15 14.45 0.29
N TYR A 132 13.92 14.85 0.03
CA TYR A 132 12.73 14.09 0.48
C TYR A 132 12.70 12.71 -0.14
N GLN A 133 12.03 11.79 0.57
CA GLN A 133 11.89 10.38 0.17
C GLN A 133 10.46 9.92 0.40
N THR A 134 10.03 8.91 -0.33
CA THR A 134 8.76 8.21 -0.05
C THR A 134 9.03 6.82 0.49
N LEU A 135 8.26 6.40 1.49
CA LEU A 135 8.18 4.99 1.88
C LEU A 135 6.76 4.49 1.66
N THR A 136 6.65 3.32 1.06
CA THR A 136 5.42 2.56 1.00
C THR A 136 5.57 1.31 1.85
N LEU A 137 4.72 1.16 2.85
CA LEU A 137 4.65 0.00 3.71
C LEU A 137 3.42 -0.83 3.35
N PHE A 138 3.63 -2.12 3.13
CA PHE A 138 2.56 -3.11 2.99
C PHE A 138 2.50 -3.93 4.27
N GLY A 139 1.43 -3.71 5.04
CA GLY A 139 1.18 -4.45 6.27
C GLY A 139 0.49 -5.76 5.96
N LEU A 140 1.08 -6.85 6.42
CA LEU A 140 0.65 -8.20 6.14
C LEU A 140 -0.34 -8.70 7.20
N ASP A 141 -1.09 -9.75 6.88
CA ASP A 141 -2.11 -10.34 7.76
C ASP A 141 -3.16 -9.32 8.25
N MET A 142 -3.53 -8.38 7.37
CA MET A 142 -4.52 -7.33 7.62
C MET A 142 -5.77 -7.54 6.75
N PRO A 143 -6.55 -8.63 6.95
CA PRO A 143 -7.70 -8.92 6.12
C PRO A 143 -8.77 -7.82 6.21
N TYR A 144 -9.45 -7.56 5.10
CA TYR A 144 -10.45 -6.49 4.96
C TYR A 144 -11.51 -6.49 6.07
N ARG A 145 -11.97 -7.67 6.51
CA ARG A 145 -12.95 -7.82 7.59
C ARG A 145 -12.53 -7.18 8.92
N LEU A 146 -11.24 -6.95 9.15
CA LEU A 146 -10.78 -6.22 10.34
C LEU A 146 -11.16 -4.74 10.29
N PHE A 147 -11.44 -4.20 9.10
CA PHE A 147 -11.71 -2.78 8.85
C PHE A 147 -13.14 -2.51 8.36
N ASP A 148 -13.91 -3.54 8.03
CA ASP A 148 -15.29 -3.42 7.52
C ASP A 148 -16.29 -3.34 8.67
N ASN A 149 -16.20 -2.28 9.48
CA ASN A 149 -17.09 -2.07 10.62
C ASN A 149 -17.09 -0.61 11.10
N ALA A 150 -17.91 -0.32 12.11
CA ALA A 150 -18.04 1.02 12.70
C ALA A 150 -16.74 1.55 13.35
N GLU A 151 -15.74 0.68 13.62
CA GLU A 151 -14.46 1.05 14.21
C GLU A 151 -13.37 1.29 13.16
N HIS A 152 -13.72 1.39 11.89
CA HIS A 152 -12.79 1.50 10.75
C HIS A 152 -11.63 2.48 11.02
N ASP A 153 -11.96 3.72 11.37
CA ASP A 153 -10.95 4.77 11.56
C ASP A 153 -10.12 4.54 12.84
N ALA A 154 -10.75 4.05 13.90
CA ALA A 154 -10.04 3.70 15.15
C ALA A 154 -9.06 2.54 14.92
N ARG A 155 -9.43 1.54 14.13
CA ARG A 155 -8.55 0.43 13.76
C ARG A 155 -7.41 0.88 12.87
N LYS A 156 -7.65 1.76 11.90
CA LYS A 156 -6.58 2.38 11.09
C LYS A 156 -5.61 3.16 11.95
N ALA A 157 -6.11 3.98 12.89
CA ALA A 157 -5.26 4.71 13.83
C ALA A 157 -4.41 3.74 14.68
N ARG A 158 -5.00 2.65 15.17
CA ARG A 158 -4.28 1.63 15.92
C ARG A 158 -3.18 0.95 15.09
N VAL A 159 -3.47 0.63 13.83
CA VAL A 159 -2.48 0.05 12.91
C VAL A 159 -1.33 1.02 12.65
N ARG A 160 -1.61 2.31 12.46
CA ARG A 160 -0.58 3.35 12.36
C ARG A 160 0.36 3.29 13.57
N ASP A 161 -0.19 3.28 14.76
CA ASP A 161 0.59 3.28 16.00
C ASP A 161 1.43 2.00 16.15
N LEU A 162 0.91 0.85 15.72
CA LEU A 162 1.65 -0.41 15.69
C LEU A 162 2.86 -0.36 14.74
N TYR A 163 2.70 0.19 13.53
CA TYR A 163 3.82 0.31 12.57
C TYR A 163 4.83 1.35 13.01
N LEU A 164 4.41 2.50 13.54
CA LEU A 164 5.33 3.48 14.11
C LEU A 164 6.14 2.88 15.28
N ALA A 165 5.48 2.15 16.17
CA ALA A 165 6.16 1.44 17.25
C ALA A 165 7.14 0.37 16.71
N GLY A 166 6.77 -0.37 15.66
CA GLY A 166 7.64 -1.33 14.98
C GLY A 166 8.90 -0.67 14.43
N LEU A 167 8.74 0.42 13.69
CA LEU A 167 9.84 1.20 13.12
C LEU A 167 10.72 1.81 14.21
N ASN A 168 10.16 2.33 15.29
CA ASN A 168 10.90 2.90 16.41
C ASN A 168 11.76 1.87 17.17
N ARG A 169 11.41 0.58 17.11
CA ARG A 169 12.27 -0.48 17.68
C ARG A 169 13.59 -0.63 16.94
N ILE A 170 13.61 -0.37 15.63
CA ILE A 170 14.76 -0.62 14.75
C ILE A 170 15.50 0.65 14.33
N CYS A 171 14.84 1.81 14.37
CA CYS A 171 15.46 3.10 14.08
C CYS A 171 16.27 3.63 15.27
N ALA A 172 17.36 4.33 14.98
CA ALA A 172 18.22 4.96 15.99
C ALA A 172 17.66 6.28 16.54
N GLU A 173 16.58 6.76 15.97
CA GLU A 173 15.86 7.99 16.30
C GLU A 173 14.36 7.75 16.17
N PRO A 174 13.50 8.60 16.78
CA PRO A 174 12.08 8.49 16.55
C PRO A 174 11.75 8.60 15.06
N PHE A 175 11.05 7.63 14.53
CA PHE A 175 10.72 7.57 13.10
C PHE A 175 9.88 8.77 12.66
N GLU A 176 9.02 9.26 13.55
CA GLU A 176 8.17 10.43 13.36
C GLU A 176 8.97 11.71 13.09
N ASP A 177 10.22 11.79 13.57
CA ASP A 177 11.13 12.91 13.31
C ASP A 177 11.65 12.92 11.86
N CYS A 178 11.53 11.80 11.16
CA CYS A 178 11.90 11.69 9.75
C CYS A 178 10.72 12.02 8.82
N LEU A 179 9.48 11.90 9.30
CA LEU A 179 8.28 12.19 8.51
C LEU A 179 8.16 13.69 8.18
N ALA A 180 7.66 13.97 6.98
CA ALA A 180 7.22 15.31 6.61
C ALA A 180 5.95 15.67 7.38
N ARG A 181 5.68 16.96 7.46
CA ARG A 181 4.43 17.51 7.97
C ARG A 181 3.81 18.42 6.92
N ASP A 182 2.48 18.42 6.86
CA ASP A 182 1.72 19.35 6.03
C ASP A 182 1.66 20.76 6.64
N ALA A 183 0.90 21.64 5.99
CA ALA A 183 0.75 23.02 6.43
C ALA A 183 0.06 23.15 7.80
N GLU A 184 -0.75 22.18 8.19
CA GLU A 184 -1.45 22.09 9.46
C GLU A 184 -0.61 21.40 10.55
N GLY A 185 0.61 20.96 10.22
CA GLY A 185 1.54 20.27 11.12
C GLY A 185 1.26 18.78 11.30
N GLN A 186 0.32 18.22 10.53
CA GLN A 186 0.02 16.78 10.58
C GLN A 186 1.11 15.97 9.86
N LEU A 187 1.34 14.75 10.31
CA LEU A 187 2.28 13.84 9.66
C LEU A 187 1.77 13.46 8.26
N CYS A 188 2.63 13.58 7.26
CA CYS A 188 2.36 13.12 5.90
C CYS A 188 2.42 11.58 5.84
N LEU A 189 1.41 10.95 6.41
CA LEU A 189 1.21 9.51 6.48
C LEU A 189 -0.25 9.20 6.18
N GLU A 190 -0.48 8.38 5.17
CA GLU A 190 -1.80 7.93 4.74
C GLU A 190 -1.93 6.41 4.90
N ILE A 191 -3.04 5.94 5.44
CA ILE A 191 -3.36 4.52 5.56
C ILE A 191 -4.54 4.19 4.66
N GLN A 192 -4.34 3.22 3.77
CA GLN A 192 -5.34 2.68 2.87
C GLN A 192 -5.63 1.22 3.25
N SER A 193 -6.85 0.96 3.72
CA SER A 193 -7.42 -0.40 3.81
C SER A 193 -8.11 -0.72 2.49
N GLN A 194 -8.05 -1.96 2.07
CA GLN A 194 -8.75 -2.42 0.87
C GLN A 194 -10.25 -2.49 1.07
#